data_ad4a4b0b7dfb292fde1b445048bbcf6e
#
_entry.id   ad4a4b0b7dfb292fde1b445048bbcf6e
#
_cell.length_a   1.000
_cell.length_b   1.000
_cell.length_c   1.000
_cell.angle_alpha   90.00
_cell.angle_beta   90.00
_cell.angle_gamma   90.00
#
_symmetry.space_group_name_H-M   'P 1'
#
loop_
_entity.id
_entity.type
_entity.pdbx_description
1 polymer ?
#
loop_
_entity_poly.entity_id
_entity_poly.type
_entity_poly.pdbx_seq_one_letter_code
_entity_poly.pdbx_strand_id
1 'polypeptide(L)'
;MYYNYDNAINELRSTGYGSAGFNVVSSPAFYLGKQIPNKKVLYRNDTLEYLNLVSSKYRVVEHHQMIDTLRDIIEASNLNTNGIQEEITTDTKGSKCFVKYTLPSHKIITPDQDTADLTFLGVNSFDGTFAFYLSVGARQSACMNGQVFTSGAATLYKSRHCPALSLDKGSELLQNGVNVLDNENHKWHIWSKTSLEDPRDAYNMFAKAAGFRNLTDYLSSEKSSKAFDYIRKQYYEIYRPRLGTNYWAVYNSLTDWSTHAEGTKKSNNLTLLKMRRASKVAETLKEFPLAA
;
A
#
# COMPACT_ATOMS: atom_id res chain seq x y z
N MET A 1 21.16 -29.53 -2.17
CA MET A 1 20.17 -29.42 -1.07
C MET A 1 18.98 -28.69 -1.67
N TYR A 2 17.96 -29.41 -2.10
CA TYR A 2 16.73 -28.80 -2.61
C TYR A 2 16.00 -28.22 -1.41
N TYR A 3 15.96 -26.88 -1.29
CA TYR A 3 15.10 -26.22 -0.32
C TYR A 3 13.66 -26.43 -0.76
N ASN A 4 12.88 -27.00 0.12
CA ASN A 4 11.46 -27.28 -0.10
C ASN A 4 10.68 -25.97 0.07
N TYR A 5 10.57 -25.19 -1.02
CA TYR A 5 9.87 -23.89 -1.04
C TYR A 5 8.36 -24.03 -0.72
N ASP A 6 7.80 -25.23 -0.86
CA ASP A 6 6.37 -25.51 -0.66
C ASP A 6 5.93 -25.38 0.80
N ASN A 7 6.84 -25.53 1.78
CA ASN A 7 6.45 -25.54 3.19
C ASN A 7 5.99 -24.16 3.70
N ALA A 8 6.63 -23.07 3.30
CA ALA A 8 6.32 -21.74 3.86
C ALA A 8 4.91 -21.25 3.46
N ILE A 9 4.50 -21.47 2.21
CA ILE A 9 3.13 -21.11 1.76
C ILE A 9 2.10 -22.05 2.36
N ASN A 10 2.41 -23.34 2.52
CA ASN A 10 1.52 -24.29 3.19
C ASN A 10 1.35 -23.94 4.68
N GLU A 11 2.37 -23.46 5.36
CA GLU A 11 2.25 -22.93 6.72
C GLU A 11 1.29 -21.72 6.76
N LEU A 12 1.41 -20.77 5.84
CA LEU A 12 0.47 -19.65 5.74
C LEU A 12 -0.97 -20.12 5.48
N ARG A 13 -1.17 -21.12 4.62
CA ARG A 13 -2.50 -21.69 4.39
C ARG A 13 -3.10 -22.32 5.67
N SER A 14 -2.28 -22.89 6.53
CA SER A 14 -2.72 -23.48 7.80
C SER A 14 -3.18 -22.44 8.83
N THR A 15 -2.72 -21.18 8.73
CA THR A 15 -3.14 -20.11 9.65
C THR A 15 -4.56 -19.58 9.37
N GLY A 16 -5.16 -19.96 8.24
CA GLY A 16 -6.47 -19.50 7.80
C GLY A 16 -6.48 -18.07 7.28
N TYR A 17 -7.58 -17.37 7.49
CA TYR A 17 -7.82 -16.05 6.92
C TYR A 17 -8.03 -14.94 7.98
N GLY A 18 -7.93 -15.30 9.27
CA GLY A 18 -8.18 -14.36 10.36
C GLY A 18 -9.53 -13.66 10.23
N SER A 19 -9.55 -12.34 10.41
CA SER A 19 -10.77 -11.52 10.30
C SER A 19 -11.39 -11.45 8.89
N ALA A 20 -10.71 -11.96 7.86
CA ALA A 20 -11.18 -12.00 6.48
C ALA A 20 -11.89 -13.31 6.10
N GLY A 21 -12.01 -14.28 7.03
CA GLY A 21 -12.52 -15.64 6.80
C GLY A 21 -14.04 -15.78 6.80
N PHE A 22 -14.79 -14.80 6.34
CA PHE A 22 -16.25 -14.86 6.21
C PHE A 22 -16.68 -14.79 4.75
N ASN A 23 -17.92 -15.23 4.48
CA ASN A 23 -18.54 -15.11 3.16
C ASN A 23 -19.47 -13.90 3.11
N VAL A 24 -19.61 -13.33 1.92
CA VAL A 24 -20.55 -12.25 1.63
C VAL A 24 -21.76 -12.80 0.90
N VAL A 25 -22.93 -12.54 1.45
CA VAL A 25 -24.21 -12.88 0.84
C VAL A 25 -24.91 -11.64 0.33
N SER A 26 -25.83 -11.82 -0.59
CA SER A 26 -26.58 -10.71 -1.15
C SER A 26 -28.08 -11.00 -1.18
N SER A 27 -28.89 -9.98 -0.95
CA SER A 27 -30.34 -10.01 -1.13
C SER A 27 -30.83 -8.83 -1.98
N PRO A 28 -32.00 -8.94 -2.61
CA PRO A 28 -32.61 -7.78 -3.26
C PRO A 28 -32.77 -6.61 -2.29
N ALA A 29 -32.56 -5.40 -2.77
CA ALA A 29 -32.72 -4.21 -1.96
C ALA A 29 -34.19 -3.75 -1.93
N PHE A 30 -34.72 -3.36 -0.77
CA PHE A 30 -36.09 -2.86 -0.60
C PHE A 30 -36.07 -1.48 0.07
N TYR A 31 -37.05 -0.64 -0.29
CA TYR A 31 -37.35 0.61 0.38
C TYR A 31 -38.87 0.76 0.55
N LEU A 32 -39.33 0.95 1.75
CA LEU A 32 -40.78 1.01 2.12
C LEU A 32 -41.56 -0.17 1.52
N GLY A 33 -41.04 -1.40 1.61
CA GLY A 33 -41.70 -2.59 1.13
C GLY A 33 -41.65 -2.79 -0.40
N LYS A 34 -41.08 -1.84 -1.15
CA LYS A 34 -40.92 -1.96 -2.61
C LYS A 34 -39.47 -2.29 -2.96
N GLN A 35 -39.29 -3.24 -3.87
CA GLN A 35 -37.96 -3.59 -4.34
C GLN A 35 -37.34 -2.44 -5.15
N ILE A 36 -36.08 -2.11 -4.86
CA ILE A 36 -35.30 -1.14 -5.63
C ILE A 36 -34.74 -1.87 -6.87
N PRO A 37 -35.14 -1.45 -8.10
CA PRO A 37 -34.68 -2.11 -9.32
C PRO A 37 -33.15 -2.06 -9.45
N ASN A 38 -32.57 -3.15 -9.97
CA ASN A 38 -31.14 -3.26 -10.26
C ASN A 38 -30.20 -2.98 -9.07
N LYS A 39 -30.67 -3.18 -7.85
CA LYS A 39 -29.90 -3.04 -6.61
C LYS A 39 -29.98 -4.29 -5.74
N LYS A 40 -28.87 -4.60 -5.06
CA LYS A 40 -28.79 -5.62 -4.03
C LYS A 40 -27.98 -5.14 -2.84
N VAL A 41 -28.33 -5.64 -1.67
CA VAL A 41 -27.62 -5.40 -0.42
C VAL A 41 -26.57 -6.50 -0.24
N LEU A 42 -25.37 -6.14 0.15
CA LEU A 42 -24.32 -7.05 0.59
C LEU A 42 -24.22 -7.04 2.10
N TYR A 43 -24.10 -8.23 2.70
CA TYR A 43 -23.92 -8.40 4.13
C TYR A 43 -23.09 -9.67 4.42
N ARG A 44 -22.50 -9.73 5.61
CA ARG A 44 -21.75 -10.89 6.08
C ARG A 44 -22.70 -12.04 6.40
N ASN A 45 -22.29 -13.26 6.10
CA ASN A 45 -23.09 -14.45 6.40
C ASN A 45 -23.09 -14.82 7.88
N ASP A 46 -22.02 -14.46 8.61
CA ASP A 46 -21.78 -14.85 10.01
C ASP A 46 -22.42 -13.90 11.03
N THR A 47 -22.38 -12.59 10.76
CA THR A 47 -22.85 -11.54 11.68
C THR A 47 -24.08 -10.81 11.17
N LEU A 48 -24.47 -11.00 9.91
CA LEU A 48 -25.49 -10.24 9.19
C LEU A 48 -25.18 -8.73 9.10
N GLU A 49 -23.92 -8.34 9.37
CA GLU A 49 -23.48 -6.94 9.28
C GLU A 49 -23.62 -6.43 7.84
N TYR A 50 -24.30 -5.31 7.68
CA TYR A 50 -24.45 -4.61 6.40
C TYR A 50 -23.08 -4.11 5.89
N LEU A 51 -22.75 -4.43 4.65
CA LEU A 51 -21.53 -4.02 4.00
C LEU A 51 -21.76 -2.90 2.98
N ASN A 52 -22.71 -3.09 2.05
CA ASN A 52 -22.97 -2.09 1.00
C ASN A 52 -24.28 -2.35 0.22
N LEU A 53 -24.76 -1.29 -0.45
CA LEU A 53 -25.81 -1.34 -1.46
C LEU A 53 -25.17 -1.20 -2.86
N VAL A 54 -25.19 -2.24 -3.64
CA VAL A 54 -24.51 -2.31 -4.94
C VAL A 54 -25.47 -2.55 -6.11
N SER A 55 -24.97 -2.41 -7.32
CA SER A 55 -25.70 -2.83 -8.51
C SER A 55 -25.94 -4.34 -8.51
N SER A 56 -27.05 -4.80 -9.08
CA SER A 56 -27.32 -6.24 -9.28
C SER A 56 -26.22 -6.96 -10.08
N LYS A 57 -25.51 -6.21 -10.96
CA LYS A 57 -24.38 -6.71 -11.74
C LYS A 57 -23.05 -6.77 -10.99
N TYR A 58 -22.98 -6.23 -9.76
CA TYR A 58 -21.75 -6.27 -8.96
C TYR A 58 -21.38 -7.73 -8.67
N ARG A 59 -20.13 -8.08 -8.93
CA ARG A 59 -19.57 -9.39 -8.59
C ARG A 59 -18.80 -9.30 -7.31
N VAL A 60 -19.17 -10.12 -6.35
CA VAL A 60 -18.41 -10.26 -5.09
C VAL A 60 -17.16 -11.07 -5.40
N VAL A 61 -16.02 -10.55 -4.96
CA VAL A 61 -14.77 -11.29 -4.82
C VAL A 61 -14.53 -11.42 -3.33
N GLU A 62 -14.59 -12.62 -2.80
CA GLU A 62 -14.41 -12.85 -1.37
C GLU A 62 -12.98 -12.50 -0.93
N HIS A 63 -12.80 -12.05 0.32
CA HIS A 63 -11.47 -11.73 0.82
C HIS A 63 -10.56 -12.95 0.84
N HIS A 64 -11.07 -14.11 1.28
CA HIS A 64 -10.30 -15.35 1.28
C HIS A 64 -9.89 -15.78 -0.13
N GLN A 65 -10.74 -15.60 -1.15
CA GLN A 65 -10.37 -15.88 -2.54
C GLN A 65 -9.20 -15.00 -3.02
N MET A 66 -9.18 -13.72 -2.63
CA MET A 66 -8.04 -12.83 -2.89
C MET A 66 -6.78 -13.37 -2.21
N ILE A 67 -6.86 -13.75 -0.94
CA ILE A 67 -5.74 -14.25 -0.15
C ILE A 67 -5.16 -15.50 -0.81
N ASP A 68 -6.00 -16.48 -1.14
CA ASP A 68 -5.58 -17.72 -1.79
C ASP A 68 -4.94 -17.45 -3.15
N THR A 69 -5.56 -16.58 -3.96
CA THR A 69 -4.99 -16.17 -5.26
C THR A 69 -3.58 -15.57 -5.09
N LEU A 70 -3.36 -14.74 -4.07
CA LEU A 70 -2.06 -14.15 -3.82
C LEU A 70 -1.03 -15.20 -3.34
N ARG A 71 -1.44 -16.13 -2.49
CA ARG A 71 -0.59 -17.25 -2.06
C ARG A 71 -0.18 -18.12 -3.24
N ASP A 72 -1.13 -18.45 -4.12
CA ASP A 72 -0.89 -19.24 -5.33
C ASP A 72 0.05 -18.50 -6.31
N ILE A 73 -0.12 -17.19 -6.48
CA ILE A 73 0.75 -16.36 -7.32
C ILE A 73 2.18 -16.33 -6.76
N ILE A 74 2.35 -16.17 -5.45
CA ILE A 74 3.67 -16.16 -4.79
C ILE A 74 4.33 -17.53 -4.94
N GLU A 75 3.59 -18.62 -4.73
CA GLU A 75 4.08 -19.98 -4.89
C GLU A 75 4.55 -20.25 -6.34
N ALA A 76 3.76 -19.82 -7.33
CA ALA A 76 4.08 -19.99 -8.74
C ALA A 76 5.21 -19.08 -9.25
N SER A 77 5.62 -18.07 -8.50
CA SER A 77 6.61 -17.07 -8.93
C SER A 77 8.06 -17.52 -8.88
N ASN A 78 8.36 -18.69 -8.30
CA ASN A 78 9.70 -19.18 -8.02
C ASN A 78 10.57 -18.24 -7.14
N LEU A 79 9.94 -17.30 -6.42
CA LEU A 79 10.64 -16.46 -5.46
C LEU A 79 11.00 -17.28 -4.22
N ASN A 80 12.12 -16.92 -3.58
CA ASN A 80 12.49 -17.53 -2.32
C ASN A 80 11.54 -17.06 -1.20
N THR A 81 10.68 -17.94 -0.73
CA THR A 81 9.65 -17.68 0.28
C THR A 81 10.10 -17.96 1.72
N ASN A 82 11.39 -18.28 1.94
CA ASN A 82 11.90 -18.51 3.29
C ASN A 82 11.67 -17.31 4.20
N GLY A 83 10.99 -17.54 5.33
CA GLY A 83 10.67 -16.52 6.30
C GLY A 83 9.59 -15.53 5.84
N ILE A 84 8.82 -15.87 4.80
CA ILE A 84 7.70 -15.03 4.34
C ILE A 84 6.78 -14.71 5.52
N GLN A 85 6.35 -13.46 5.59
CA GLN A 85 5.42 -12.97 6.59
C GLN A 85 4.14 -12.52 5.90
N GLU A 86 2.99 -12.94 6.44
CA GLU A 86 1.67 -12.54 6.00
C GLU A 86 1.00 -11.69 7.09
N GLU A 87 0.45 -10.56 6.70
CA GLU A 87 -0.35 -9.69 7.58
C GLU A 87 -1.69 -9.42 6.91
N ILE A 88 -2.77 -9.95 7.50
CA ILE A 88 -4.14 -9.74 7.05
C ILE A 88 -4.81 -8.72 7.97
N THR A 89 -5.33 -7.64 7.40
CA THR A 89 -6.02 -6.58 8.14
C THR A 89 -7.36 -6.27 7.48
N THR A 90 -8.41 -6.21 8.29
CA THR A 90 -9.74 -5.74 7.84
C THR A 90 -10.14 -4.49 8.62
N ASP A 91 -11.10 -3.72 8.08
CA ASP A 91 -11.79 -2.72 8.90
C ASP A 91 -12.77 -3.40 9.88
N THR A 92 -13.34 -2.62 10.80
CA THR A 92 -14.20 -3.14 11.87
C THR A 92 -15.43 -3.92 11.38
N LYS A 93 -15.92 -3.59 10.18
CA LYS A 93 -17.06 -4.28 9.55
C LYS A 93 -16.63 -5.46 8.67
N GLY A 94 -15.35 -5.57 8.36
CA GLY A 94 -14.85 -6.49 7.35
C GLY A 94 -15.17 -6.05 5.91
N SER A 95 -15.56 -4.78 5.69
CA SER A 95 -15.88 -4.30 4.35
C SER A 95 -14.66 -4.07 3.47
N LYS A 96 -13.47 -3.97 4.07
CA LYS A 96 -12.17 -3.78 3.41
C LYS A 96 -11.17 -4.79 3.93
N CYS A 97 -10.37 -5.33 3.05
CA CYS A 97 -9.28 -6.23 3.38
C CYS A 97 -7.98 -5.78 2.73
N PHE A 98 -6.92 -5.82 3.50
CA PHE A 98 -5.54 -5.55 3.10
C PHE A 98 -4.70 -6.75 3.49
N VAL A 99 -4.00 -7.31 2.53
CA VAL A 99 -3.09 -8.43 2.75
C VAL A 99 -1.70 -8.01 2.33
N LYS A 100 -0.75 -8.07 3.25
CA LYS A 100 0.64 -7.74 2.99
C LYS A 100 1.50 -8.98 3.16
N TYR A 101 2.28 -9.29 2.15
CA TYR A 101 3.35 -10.30 2.20
C TYR A 101 4.69 -9.59 2.23
N THR A 102 5.56 -9.98 3.14
CA THR A 102 6.96 -9.53 3.21
C THR A 102 7.86 -10.72 2.96
N LEU A 103 8.80 -10.59 2.03
CA LEU A 103 9.76 -11.63 1.65
C LEU A 103 11.18 -11.23 2.11
N PRO A 104 11.61 -11.58 3.32
CA PRO A 104 12.92 -11.20 3.86
C PRO A 104 14.10 -11.77 3.09
N SER A 105 13.87 -12.83 2.31
CA SER A 105 14.89 -13.45 1.45
C SER A 105 15.20 -12.61 0.20
N HIS A 106 14.36 -11.63 -0.14
CA HIS A 106 14.56 -10.70 -1.25
C HIS A 106 14.85 -9.31 -0.71
N LYS A 107 16.16 -9.02 -0.55
CA LYS A 107 16.63 -7.74 -0.01
C LYS A 107 17.14 -6.83 -1.10
N ILE A 108 16.81 -5.57 -0.96
CA ILE A 108 17.33 -4.47 -1.77
C ILE A 108 18.26 -3.66 -0.89
N ILE A 109 19.45 -3.35 -1.38
CA ILE A 109 20.39 -2.48 -0.68
C ILE A 109 20.03 -1.03 -1.03
N THR A 110 19.67 -0.25 -0.03
CA THR A 110 19.34 1.16 -0.17
C THR A 110 20.62 2.03 -0.27
N PRO A 111 20.52 3.28 -0.72
CA PRO A 111 21.69 4.16 -0.86
C PRO A 111 22.49 4.37 0.43
N ASP A 112 21.86 4.30 1.58
CA ASP A 112 22.46 4.42 2.91
C ASP A 112 22.96 3.08 3.48
N GLN A 113 23.12 2.07 2.63
CA GLN A 113 23.59 0.73 2.96
C GLN A 113 22.67 -0.04 3.92
N ASP A 114 21.45 0.43 4.10
CA ASP A 114 20.40 -0.31 4.79
C ASP A 114 19.76 -1.31 3.82
N THR A 115 18.90 -2.17 4.33
CA THR A 115 18.18 -3.16 3.53
C THR A 115 16.68 -2.89 3.54
N ALA A 116 16.05 -3.15 2.40
CA ALA A 116 14.60 -3.15 2.28
C ALA A 116 14.13 -4.53 1.79
N ASP A 117 13.11 -5.08 2.46
CA ASP A 117 12.51 -6.35 2.08
C ASP A 117 11.45 -6.14 1.00
N LEU A 118 11.40 -7.05 0.03
CA LEU A 118 10.34 -7.08 -0.98
C LEU A 118 8.99 -7.29 -0.30
N THR A 119 8.00 -6.50 -0.69
CA THR A 119 6.63 -6.61 -0.17
C THR A 119 5.60 -6.64 -1.29
N PHE A 120 4.55 -7.44 -1.10
CA PHE A 120 3.36 -7.45 -1.94
C PHE A 120 2.16 -7.04 -1.11
N LEU A 121 1.25 -6.27 -1.72
CA LEU A 121 0.01 -5.85 -1.11
C LEU A 121 -1.16 -6.20 -2.01
N GLY A 122 -2.10 -6.95 -1.47
CA GLY A 122 -3.43 -7.15 -2.03
C GLY A 122 -4.47 -6.31 -1.32
N VAL A 123 -5.39 -5.73 -2.06
CA VAL A 123 -6.49 -4.94 -1.51
C VAL A 123 -7.80 -5.33 -2.16
N ASN A 124 -8.81 -5.53 -1.33
CA ASN A 124 -10.18 -5.78 -1.75
C ASN A 124 -11.17 -5.00 -0.89
N SER A 125 -12.30 -4.58 -1.45
CA SER A 125 -13.37 -3.98 -0.67
C SER A 125 -14.75 -4.34 -1.20
N PHE A 126 -15.72 -4.48 -0.30
CA PHE A 126 -17.13 -4.68 -0.62
C PHE A 126 -17.91 -3.37 -0.66
N ASP A 127 -17.39 -2.31 -0.04
CA ASP A 127 -18.05 -1.01 0.09
C ASP A 127 -17.81 -0.06 -1.10
N GLY A 128 -17.14 -0.54 -2.15
CA GLY A 128 -16.83 0.23 -3.35
C GLY A 128 -15.72 1.29 -3.17
N THR A 129 -15.08 1.33 -2.00
CA THR A 129 -13.98 2.30 -1.72
C THR A 129 -12.75 1.99 -2.55
N PHE A 130 -12.44 0.70 -2.74
CA PHE A 130 -11.30 0.23 -3.52
C PHE A 130 -11.74 -0.72 -4.62
N ALA A 131 -11.06 -0.65 -5.75
CA ALA A 131 -11.01 -1.76 -6.68
C ALA A 131 -10.17 -2.89 -6.08
N PHE A 132 -10.34 -4.11 -6.55
CA PHE A 132 -9.34 -5.15 -6.33
C PHE A 132 -8.02 -4.71 -6.95
N TYR A 133 -6.94 -4.73 -6.21
CA TYR A 133 -5.62 -4.49 -6.77
C TYR A 133 -4.51 -5.24 -6.05
N LEU A 134 -3.42 -5.47 -6.78
CA LEU A 134 -2.16 -6.02 -6.32
C LEU A 134 -1.07 -4.99 -6.60
N SER A 135 -0.20 -4.75 -5.65
CA SER A 135 0.97 -3.89 -5.80
C SER A 135 2.21 -4.53 -5.18
N VAL A 136 3.38 -4.12 -5.68
CA VAL A 136 4.68 -4.46 -5.13
C VAL A 136 5.33 -3.22 -4.55
N GLY A 137 6.13 -3.39 -3.53
CA GLY A 137 6.88 -2.33 -2.87
C GLY A 137 8.04 -2.89 -2.06
N ALA A 138 8.68 -2.02 -1.29
CA ALA A 138 9.75 -2.39 -0.38
C ALA A 138 9.50 -1.88 1.03
N ARG A 139 9.96 -2.63 2.02
CA ARG A 139 9.96 -2.24 3.44
C ARG A 139 11.38 -2.15 3.93
N GLN A 140 11.83 -0.95 4.27
CA GLN A 140 13.15 -0.70 4.83
C GLN A 140 13.25 -1.24 6.26
N SER A 141 14.30 -2.04 6.54
CA SER A 141 14.43 -2.78 7.79
C SER A 141 14.74 -1.88 8.99
N ALA A 142 15.69 -0.95 8.84
CA ALA A 142 16.16 -0.11 9.95
C ALA A 142 15.17 1.00 10.37
N CYS A 143 14.37 1.50 9.44
CA CYS A 143 13.44 2.59 9.73
C CYS A 143 11.99 2.14 9.84
N MET A 144 11.69 0.85 9.66
CA MET A 144 10.33 0.29 9.56
C MET A 144 9.41 1.07 8.60
N ASN A 145 10.00 1.89 7.71
CA ASN A 145 9.29 2.65 6.70
C ASN A 145 8.71 1.69 5.66
N GLY A 146 7.49 1.25 5.90
CA GLY A 146 6.78 0.33 5.02
C GLY A 146 6.23 1.06 3.80
N GLN A 147 6.98 1.08 2.70
CA GLN A 147 6.60 1.78 1.48
C GLN A 147 5.77 0.93 0.52
N VAL A 148 4.76 0.27 1.03
CA VAL A 148 3.86 -0.54 0.20
C VAL A 148 2.96 0.33 -0.69
N PHE A 149 2.87 1.64 -0.42
CA PHE A 149 1.90 2.53 -1.06
C PHE A 149 2.49 3.74 -1.77
N THR A 150 3.81 3.86 -1.89
CA THR A 150 4.45 5.01 -2.53
C THR A 150 4.70 4.80 -4.02
N SER A 151 5.23 5.80 -4.71
CA SER A 151 5.46 5.79 -6.16
C SER A 151 6.38 4.68 -6.66
N GLY A 152 7.13 4.04 -5.78
CA GLY A 152 7.84 2.80 -6.06
C GLY A 152 6.96 1.54 -5.95
N ALA A 153 5.73 1.65 -5.44
CA ALA A 153 4.79 0.56 -5.51
C ALA A 153 4.16 0.54 -6.91
N ALA A 154 4.58 -0.37 -7.74
CA ALA A 154 3.89 -0.60 -8.99
C ALA A 154 2.55 -1.26 -8.70
N THR A 155 1.48 -0.67 -9.21
CA THR A 155 0.21 -1.37 -9.31
C THR A 155 0.38 -2.43 -10.40
N LEU A 156 0.58 -3.68 -9.98
CA LEU A 156 0.74 -4.80 -10.90
C LEU A 156 -0.58 -5.17 -11.57
N TYR A 157 -1.67 -5.04 -10.81
CA TYR A 157 -3.00 -5.36 -11.29
C TYR A 157 -4.06 -4.49 -10.60
N LYS A 158 -5.04 -4.01 -11.36
CA LYS A 158 -6.21 -3.29 -10.84
C LYS A 158 -7.45 -3.65 -11.65
N SER A 159 -8.48 -4.13 -10.97
CA SER A 159 -9.76 -4.47 -11.61
C SER A 159 -10.94 -3.99 -10.77
N ARG A 160 -11.98 -3.48 -11.44
CA ARG A 160 -13.28 -3.18 -10.83
C ARG A 160 -14.03 -4.50 -10.68
N HIS A 161 -13.96 -5.16 -9.53
CA HIS A 161 -14.81 -6.31 -9.17
C HIS A 161 -15.32 -7.11 -10.39
N CYS A 162 -14.42 -7.45 -11.29
CA CYS A 162 -14.64 -8.24 -12.49
C CYS A 162 -14.01 -9.61 -12.32
N PRO A 163 -14.50 -10.62 -13.03
CA PRO A 163 -14.14 -12.00 -12.81
C PRO A 163 -12.69 -12.28 -13.20
N ALA A 164 -12.12 -13.20 -12.43
CA ALA A 164 -10.94 -13.99 -12.70
C ALA A 164 -9.64 -13.21 -12.96
N LEU A 165 -8.88 -13.00 -11.89
CA LEU A 165 -7.43 -12.97 -12.03
C LEU A 165 -7.04 -14.31 -12.69
N SER A 166 -6.50 -14.27 -13.91
CA SER A 166 -5.90 -15.45 -14.50
C SER A 166 -4.59 -15.71 -13.74
N LEU A 167 -4.49 -16.84 -13.06
CA LEU A 167 -3.27 -17.27 -12.36
C LEU A 167 -2.07 -17.33 -13.32
N ASP A 168 -2.30 -17.60 -14.60
CA ASP A 168 -1.28 -17.70 -15.64
C ASP A 168 -0.48 -16.40 -15.82
N LYS A 169 -1.05 -15.25 -15.47
CA LYS A 169 -0.38 -13.94 -15.48
C LYS A 169 0.17 -13.52 -14.13
N GLY A 170 -0.17 -14.21 -13.07
CA GLY A 170 0.20 -13.82 -11.71
C GLY A 170 1.70 -13.87 -11.47
N SER A 171 2.37 -14.95 -11.85
CA SER A 171 3.82 -15.10 -11.71
C SER A 171 4.59 -14.11 -12.56
N GLU A 172 4.14 -13.84 -13.79
CA GLU A 172 4.69 -12.78 -14.65
C GLU A 172 4.53 -11.38 -14.01
N LEU A 173 3.37 -11.11 -13.42
CA LEU A 173 3.12 -9.86 -12.71
C LEU A 173 4.07 -9.67 -11.52
N LEU A 174 4.33 -10.73 -10.74
CA LEU A 174 5.29 -10.66 -9.64
C LEU A 174 6.73 -10.45 -10.11
N GLN A 175 7.15 -11.15 -11.17
CA GLN A 175 8.48 -10.96 -11.73
C GLN A 175 8.66 -9.54 -12.27
N ASN A 176 7.65 -9.00 -12.96
CA ASN A 176 7.64 -7.59 -13.37
C ASN A 176 7.69 -6.65 -12.16
N GLY A 177 7.07 -7.02 -11.04
CA GLY A 177 7.14 -6.28 -9.79
C GLY A 177 8.56 -6.19 -9.22
N VAL A 178 9.32 -7.27 -9.25
CA VAL A 178 10.75 -7.27 -8.85
C VAL A 178 11.54 -6.31 -9.73
N ASN A 179 11.38 -6.39 -11.06
CA ASN A 179 12.05 -5.49 -12.00
C ASN A 179 11.71 -4.01 -11.77
N VAL A 180 10.44 -3.72 -11.45
CA VAL A 180 10.01 -2.36 -11.09
C VAL A 180 10.71 -1.88 -9.83
N LEU A 181 10.87 -2.74 -8.85
CA LEU A 181 11.51 -2.39 -7.60
C LEU A 181 13.02 -2.12 -7.77
N ASP A 182 13.69 -2.87 -8.64
CA ASP A 182 15.09 -2.62 -9.01
C ASP A 182 15.23 -1.24 -9.70
N ASN A 183 14.30 -0.87 -10.58
CA ASN A 183 14.26 0.45 -11.21
C ASN A 183 14.03 1.56 -10.17
N GLU A 184 13.16 1.35 -9.18
CA GLU A 184 12.97 2.30 -8.09
C GLU A 184 14.21 2.43 -7.21
N ASN A 185 14.91 1.33 -6.91
CA ASN A 185 16.18 1.38 -6.20
C ASN A 185 17.23 2.22 -6.95
N HIS A 186 17.27 2.10 -8.27
CA HIS A 186 18.13 2.94 -9.10
C HIS A 186 17.79 4.44 -8.92
N LYS A 187 16.52 4.82 -8.90
CA LYS A 187 16.10 6.22 -8.62
C LYS A 187 16.54 6.66 -7.22
N TRP A 188 16.45 5.80 -6.21
CA TRP A 188 16.90 6.12 -4.85
C TRP A 188 18.39 6.46 -4.82
N HIS A 189 19.21 5.71 -5.55
CA HIS A 189 20.63 6.00 -5.69
C HIS A 189 20.90 7.34 -6.39
N ILE A 190 20.09 7.72 -7.36
CA ILE A 190 20.17 9.06 -7.99
C ILE A 190 19.80 10.13 -6.97
N TRP A 191 18.68 9.98 -6.27
CA TRP A 191 18.23 10.95 -5.26
C TRP A 191 19.22 11.13 -4.10
N SER A 192 19.96 10.09 -3.74
CA SER A 192 21.00 10.19 -2.72
C SER A 192 22.21 11.03 -3.15
N LYS A 193 22.47 11.08 -4.45
CA LYS A 193 23.58 11.85 -5.06
C LYS A 193 23.17 13.24 -5.52
N THR A 194 21.87 13.51 -5.64
CA THR A 194 21.35 14.80 -6.11
C THR A 194 21.09 15.72 -4.93
N SER A 195 21.95 16.72 -4.77
CA SER A 195 21.81 17.73 -3.72
C SER A 195 20.62 18.65 -3.98
N LEU A 196 20.01 19.12 -2.89
CA LEU A 196 19.05 20.24 -2.93
C LEU A 196 19.84 21.54 -2.94
N GLU A 197 19.79 22.27 -4.04
CA GLU A 197 20.48 23.55 -4.18
C GLU A 197 19.79 24.64 -3.33
N ASP A 198 18.46 24.66 -3.33
CA ASP A 198 17.67 25.59 -2.53
C ASP A 198 16.90 24.84 -1.43
N PRO A 199 17.08 25.16 -0.15
CA PRO A 199 16.27 24.60 0.94
C PRO A 199 14.76 24.76 0.75
N ARG A 200 14.32 25.77 -0.01
CA ARG A 200 12.90 26.00 -0.32
C ARG A 200 12.29 24.86 -1.13
N ASP A 201 13.08 24.11 -1.90
CA ASP A 201 12.60 22.97 -2.66
C ASP A 201 12.08 21.87 -1.74
N ALA A 202 12.80 21.57 -0.66
CA ALA A 202 12.32 20.62 0.35
C ALA A 202 10.99 21.09 0.98
N TYR A 203 10.89 22.39 1.31
CA TYR A 203 9.67 22.94 1.89
C TYR A 203 8.48 22.93 0.92
N ASN A 204 8.73 23.17 -0.38
CA ASN A 204 7.70 23.02 -1.40
C ASN A 204 7.13 21.60 -1.44
N MET A 205 8.01 20.59 -1.38
CA MET A 205 7.61 19.17 -1.36
C MET A 205 6.84 18.82 -0.08
N PHE A 206 7.24 19.34 1.08
CA PHE A 206 6.52 19.14 2.35
C PHE A 206 5.12 19.79 2.29
N ALA A 207 4.99 20.98 1.73
CA ALA A 207 3.71 21.66 1.56
C ALA A 207 2.77 20.85 0.64
N LYS A 208 3.28 20.32 -0.47
CA LYS A 208 2.49 19.48 -1.38
C LYS A 208 2.01 18.19 -0.72
N ALA A 209 2.87 17.46 -0.04
CA ALA A 209 2.49 16.28 0.71
C ALA A 209 1.45 16.60 1.79
N ALA A 210 1.53 17.78 2.40
CA ALA A 210 0.55 18.27 3.36
C ALA A 210 -0.79 18.69 2.72
N GLY A 211 -0.84 18.83 1.38
CA GLY A 211 -2.07 19.14 0.62
C GLY A 211 -2.20 20.59 0.17
N PHE A 212 -1.10 21.35 0.16
CA PHE A 212 -1.01 22.70 -0.41
C PHE A 212 -0.37 22.63 -1.81
N ARG A 213 -0.54 23.67 -2.62
CA ARG A 213 0.06 23.72 -3.96
C ARG A 213 1.58 23.87 -3.91
N ASN A 214 2.08 24.67 -2.99
CA ASN A 214 3.50 24.96 -2.75
C ASN A 214 3.68 25.62 -1.38
N LEU A 215 4.92 25.98 -1.04
CA LEU A 215 5.25 26.67 0.21
C LEU A 215 4.55 28.03 0.34
N THR A 216 4.45 28.81 -0.73
CA THR A 216 3.78 30.13 -0.72
C THR A 216 2.29 29.97 -0.37
N ASP A 217 1.61 28.99 -0.96
CA ASP A 217 0.22 28.65 -0.66
C ASP A 217 0.04 28.25 0.81
N TYR A 218 0.98 27.46 1.35
CA TYR A 218 0.99 27.10 2.78
C TYR A 218 1.15 28.33 3.68
N LEU A 219 2.14 29.20 3.41
CA LEU A 219 2.43 30.37 4.22
C LEU A 219 1.30 31.41 4.19
N SER A 220 0.59 31.52 3.07
CA SER A 220 -0.54 32.46 2.92
C SER A 220 -1.86 31.92 3.50
N SER A 221 -1.92 30.62 3.85
CA SER A 221 -3.16 29.98 4.27
C SER A 221 -3.58 30.27 5.71
N GLU A 222 -2.73 30.89 6.53
CA GLU A 222 -2.90 31.09 7.98
C GLU A 222 -3.21 29.81 8.77
N LYS A 223 -3.11 28.65 8.12
CA LYS A 223 -3.40 27.33 8.69
C LYS A 223 -2.12 26.62 9.09
N SER A 224 -2.05 26.19 10.33
CA SER A 224 -1.01 25.23 10.74
C SER A 224 -1.31 23.85 10.13
N SER A 225 -0.27 23.15 9.68
CA SER A 225 -0.39 21.80 9.17
C SER A 225 0.48 20.82 9.95
N LYS A 226 -0.17 19.98 10.76
CA LYS A 226 0.53 18.90 11.48
C LYS A 226 1.33 17.97 10.55
N ALA A 227 0.88 17.81 9.30
CA ALA A 227 1.59 17.02 8.31
C ALA A 227 2.90 17.71 7.90
N PHE A 228 2.83 18.99 7.54
CA PHE A 228 4.01 19.79 7.20
C PHE A 228 5.03 19.83 8.33
N ASP A 229 4.57 20.13 9.56
CA ASP A 229 5.43 20.21 10.74
C ASP A 229 6.10 18.86 11.06
N TYR A 230 5.35 17.76 10.94
CA TYR A 230 5.89 16.42 11.13
C TYR A 230 6.99 16.12 10.11
N ILE A 231 6.72 16.29 8.80
CA ILE A 231 7.67 16.00 7.72
C ILE A 231 8.93 16.85 7.89
N ARG A 232 8.76 18.17 8.15
CA ARG A 232 9.86 19.10 8.40
C ARG A 232 10.71 18.67 9.57
N LYS A 233 10.08 18.27 10.69
CA LYS A 233 10.79 17.78 11.88
C LYS A 233 11.61 16.54 11.55
N GLN A 234 11.01 15.53 10.89
CA GLN A 234 11.73 14.30 10.50
C GLN A 234 12.91 14.62 9.58
N TYR A 235 12.73 15.53 8.62
CA TYR A 235 13.80 15.93 7.74
C TYR A 235 14.99 16.55 8.49
N TYR A 236 14.76 17.55 9.33
CA TYR A 236 15.84 18.29 9.99
C TYR A 236 16.48 17.54 11.17
N GLU A 237 15.72 16.77 11.92
CA GLU A 237 16.20 16.11 13.12
C GLU A 237 16.73 14.70 12.87
N ILE A 238 16.21 13.99 11.88
CA ILE A 238 16.51 12.57 11.66
C ILE A 238 17.23 12.33 10.32
N TYR A 239 16.61 12.70 9.19
CA TYR A 239 17.08 12.24 7.89
C TYR A 239 18.21 13.09 7.32
N ARG A 240 18.10 14.41 7.33
CA ARG A 240 19.14 15.29 6.82
C ARG A 240 20.50 15.12 7.55
N PRO A 241 20.58 15.02 8.88
CA PRO A 241 21.85 14.79 9.56
C PRO A 241 22.52 13.47 9.19
N ARG A 242 21.72 12.43 8.86
CA ARG A 242 22.21 11.09 8.52
C ARG A 242 22.51 10.93 7.03
N LEU A 243 21.66 11.47 6.17
CA LEU A 243 21.66 11.19 4.72
C LEU A 243 22.18 12.37 3.89
N GLY A 244 22.37 13.56 4.48
CA GLY A 244 22.76 14.78 3.77
C GLY A 244 21.59 15.59 3.25
N THR A 245 21.90 16.73 2.63
CA THR A 245 20.92 17.65 2.03
C THR A 245 20.64 17.24 0.60
N ASN A 246 19.85 16.20 0.40
CA ASN A 246 19.55 15.58 -0.88
C ASN A 246 18.09 15.11 -0.98
N TYR A 247 17.68 14.69 -2.17
CA TYR A 247 16.32 14.20 -2.41
C TYR A 247 16.03 12.87 -1.67
N TRP A 248 17.05 12.05 -1.37
CA TRP A 248 16.88 10.83 -0.59
C TRP A 248 16.44 11.12 0.86
N ALA A 249 17.00 12.16 1.49
CA ALA A 249 16.58 12.60 2.82
C ALA A 249 15.14 13.12 2.82
N VAL A 250 14.74 13.89 1.78
CA VAL A 250 13.34 14.33 1.61
C VAL A 250 12.41 13.15 1.43
N TYR A 251 12.75 12.20 0.55
CA TYR A 251 11.98 10.99 0.31
C TYR A 251 11.73 10.21 1.61
N ASN A 252 12.77 9.96 2.40
CA ASN A 252 12.63 9.26 3.68
C ASN A 252 11.73 10.02 4.66
N SER A 253 11.80 11.33 4.71
CA SER A 253 10.94 12.15 5.58
C SER A 253 9.46 12.09 5.17
N LEU A 254 9.18 12.10 3.88
CA LEU A 254 7.83 11.95 3.33
C LEU A 254 7.25 10.56 3.60
N THR A 255 8.05 9.52 3.42
CA THR A 255 7.63 8.14 3.62
C THR A 255 7.45 7.79 5.10
N ASP A 256 8.30 8.34 5.98
CA ASP A 256 8.12 8.27 7.42
C ASP A 256 6.76 8.85 7.84
N TRP A 257 6.45 10.07 7.40
CA TRP A 257 5.15 10.65 7.67
C TRP A 257 3.99 9.78 7.19
N SER A 258 4.09 9.19 6.02
CA SER A 258 3.00 8.37 5.48
C SER A 258 2.75 7.11 6.29
N THR A 259 3.79 6.57 6.93
CA THR A 259 3.76 5.27 7.61
C THR A 259 3.67 5.35 9.13
N HIS A 260 4.34 6.34 9.75
CA HIS A 260 4.51 6.40 11.21
C HIS A 260 3.75 7.54 11.89
N ALA A 261 3.44 8.65 11.18
CA ALA A 261 2.71 9.72 11.80
C ALA A 261 1.37 9.23 12.34
N GLU A 262 1.07 9.60 13.58
CA GLU A 262 -0.15 9.21 14.28
C GLU A 262 -1.41 9.56 13.46
N GLY A 263 -2.41 8.71 13.60
CA GLY A 263 -3.75 8.98 13.07
C GLY A 263 -4.43 10.11 13.86
N THR A 264 -5.31 10.85 13.21
CA THR A 264 -6.20 11.76 13.93
C THR A 264 -7.27 10.93 14.66
N LYS A 265 -7.80 11.43 15.80
CA LYS A 265 -8.90 10.79 16.54
C LYS A 265 -10.15 10.48 15.68
N LYS A 266 -10.26 11.10 14.50
CA LYS A 266 -11.34 10.89 13.51
C LYS A 266 -11.05 9.77 12.51
N SER A 267 -9.85 9.18 12.52
CA SER A 267 -9.48 8.13 11.56
C SER A 267 -9.81 6.76 12.16
N ASN A 268 -10.97 6.22 11.80
CA ASN A 268 -11.42 4.89 12.23
C ASN A 268 -10.65 3.73 11.54
N ASN A 269 -9.77 4.04 10.56
CA ASN A 269 -8.99 3.05 9.84
C ASN A 269 -7.58 3.59 9.53
N LEU A 270 -6.60 3.11 10.29
CA LEU A 270 -5.20 3.54 10.17
C LEU A 270 -4.62 3.16 8.81
N THR A 271 -4.95 1.99 8.28
CA THR A 271 -4.46 1.52 6.97
C THR A 271 -4.95 2.43 5.85
N LEU A 272 -6.23 2.81 5.86
CA LEU A 272 -6.78 3.74 4.88
C LEU A 272 -6.12 5.12 4.96
N LEU A 273 -5.80 5.60 6.17
CA LEU A 273 -5.08 6.84 6.36
C LEU A 273 -3.67 6.77 5.77
N LYS A 274 -2.94 5.70 6.04
CA LYS A 274 -1.60 5.46 5.48
C LYS A 274 -1.65 5.41 3.95
N MET A 275 -2.62 4.74 3.35
CA MET A 275 -2.80 4.71 1.89
C MET A 275 -3.03 6.10 1.29
N ARG A 276 -3.90 6.92 1.91
CA ARG A 276 -4.14 8.30 1.45
C ARG A 276 -2.90 9.16 1.53
N ARG A 277 -2.11 9.02 2.60
CA ARG A 277 -0.84 9.73 2.75
C ARG A 277 0.16 9.28 1.69
N ALA A 278 0.30 7.98 1.48
CA ALA A 278 1.16 7.41 0.46
C ALA A 278 0.81 7.90 -0.96
N SER A 279 -0.49 8.04 -1.28
CA SER A 279 -0.90 8.63 -2.56
C SER A 279 -0.44 10.09 -2.72
N LYS A 280 -0.46 10.88 -1.65
CA LYS A 280 0.05 12.26 -1.66
C LYS A 280 1.57 12.30 -1.80
N VAL A 281 2.28 11.40 -1.13
CA VAL A 281 3.72 11.24 -1.31
C VAL A 281 4.03 10.88 -2.75
N ALA A 282 3.35 9.89 -3.32
CA ALA A 282 3.53 9.48 -4.71
C ALA A 282 3.32 10.65 -5.70
N GLU A 283 2.33 11.49 -5.46
CA GLU A 283 2.10 12.68 -6.28
C GLU A 283 3.25 13.69 -6.16
N THR A 284 3.76 13.91 -4.95
CA THR A 284 4.89 14.80 -4.68
C THR A 284 6.18 14.30 -5.36
N LEU A 285 6.41 12.99 -5.37
CA LEU A 285 7.61 12.38 -5.95
C LEU A 285 7.71 12.51 -7.48
N LYS A 286 6.62 12.85 -8.16
CA LYS A 286 6.67 13.16 -9.61
C LYS A 286 7.54 14.36 -9.95
N GLU A 287 7.84 15.21 -8.98
CA GLU A 287 8.69 16.39 -9.13
C GLU A 287 10.16 16.11 -8.79
N PHE A 288 10.47 14.92 -8.30
CA PHE A 288 11.85 14.55 -8.04
C PHE A 288 12.61 14.35 -9.35
N PRO A 289 13.94 14.63 -9.36
CA PRO A 289 14.73 14.41 -10.54
C PRO A 289 14.63 12.95 -10.99
N LEU A 290 14.30 12.77 -12.26
CA LEU A 290 14.35 11.48 -12.92
C LEU A 290 15.78 11.23 -13.38
N ALA A 291 16.16 9.95 -13.54
CA ALA A 291 17.39 9.60 -14.24
C ALA A 291 17.36 10.21 -15.65
N ALA A 292 18.43 10.95 -16.00
CA ALA A 292 18.65 11.40 -17.35
C ALA A 292 18.95 10.21 -18.28
#